data_2ec10ff6c69ad34ea61cd19f46022a0e
#
_entry.id   2ec10ff6c69ad34ea61cd19f46022a0e
#
_cell.length_a   1.000
_cell.length_b   1.000
_cell.length_c   1.000
_cell.angle_alpha   90.00
_cell.angle_beta   90.00
_cell.angle_gamma   90.00
#
_symmetry.space_group_name_H-M   'P 1'
#
loop_
_entity.id
_entity.type
_entity.pdbx_description
1 polymer ?
#
loop_
_entity_poly.entity_id
_entity_poly.type
_entity_poly.pdbx_seq_one_letter_code
_entity_poly.pdbx_strand_id
1 'polypeptide(L)'
;LFRSPPYRLPSLHNMLTHVWQKVKGFLIKAGTLILLMSILLWLLQSFDFSLHMVENEADSMLGALGSVIAPIFKPLGFGFWQAAVALLTGLIAKEMVVSSLSMFYAFPLTATGAQVAAAMTGFTPLSAFSMLVFILLYVPCVAAVSTLAKEMNSTKWTLFSIGWQLGVAYVASLLVYQVGSLFL
;
A
#
# COMPACT_ATOMS: atom_id res chain seq x y z
N LEU A 1 -43.23 -17.17 28.39
CA LEU A 1 -43.78 -16.30 27.34
C LEU A 1 -42.65 -15.41 26.80
N PHE A 2 -41.98 -15.87 25.76
CA PHE A 2 -41.01 -15.08 25.02
C PHE A 2 -41.77 -13.99 24.23
N ARG A 3 -41.76 -12.77 24.74
CA ARG A 3 -42.21 -11.61 23.96
C ARG A 3 -41.08 -11.26 22.98
N SER A 4 -41.29 -11.53 21.71
CA SER A 4 -40.43 -10.96 20.65
C SER A 4 -40.47 -9.44 20.79
N PRO A 5 -39.30 -8.75 20.77
CA PRO A 5 -39.27 -7.30 20.82
C PRO A 5 -40.02 -6.75 19.61
N PRO A 6 -40.86 -5.71 19.77
CA PRO A 6 -41.62 -5.13 18.70
C PRO A 6 -40.62 -4.52 17.68
N TYR A 7 -40.69 -4.96 16.43
CA TYR A 7 -39.93 -4.37 15.32
C TYR A 7 -40.34 -2.90 15.20
N ARG A 8 -39.45 -2.00 15.59
CA ARG A 8 -39.61 -0.56 15.33
C ARG A 8 -38.63 -0.16 14.24
N LEU A 9 -39.10 0.59 13.25
CA LEU A 9 -38.25 1.23 12.26
C LEU A 9 -37.24 2.14 12.98
N PRO A 10 -35.93 2.03 12.71
CA PRO A 10 -34.94 2.88 13.35
C PRO A 10 -35.21 4.35 12.99
N SER A 11 -35.19 5.24 14.00
CA SER A 11 -35.31 6.66 13.74
C SER A 11 -34.07 7.15 12.98
N LEU A 12 -34.27 7.97 11.92
CA LEU A 12 -33.19 8.56 11.13
C LEU A 12 -32.17 9.30 12.00
N HIS A 13 -32.64 9.99 13.05
CA HIS A 13 -31.76 10.70 13.98
C HIS A 13 -30.80 9.76 14.72
N ASN A 14 -31.29 8.65 15.25
CA ASN A 14 -30.45 7.68 15.96
C ASN A 14 -29.47 7.00 14.99
N MET A 15 -29.93 6.68 13.79
CA MET A 15 -29.07 6.07 12.75
C MET A 15 -27.93 7.02 12.36
N LEU A 16 -28.22 8.28 12.09
CA LEU A 16 -27.22 9.30 11.75
C LEU A 16 -26.23 9.54 12.91
N THR A 17 -26.72 9.57 14.12
CA THR A 17 -25.87 9.77 15.31
C THR A 17 -24.90 8.60 15.50
N HIS A 18 -25.38 7.37 15.36
CA HIS A 18 -24.53 6.17 15.45
C HIS A 18 -23.52 6.08 14.30
N VAL A 19 -23.92 6.39 13.07
CA VAL A 19 -23.01 6.45 11.92
C VAL A 19 -21.95 7.51 12.16
N TRP A 20 -22.33 8.72 12.59
CA TRP A 20 -21.40 9.80 12.88
C TRP A 20 -20.38 9.44 13.95
N GLN A 21 -20.80 8.82 15.04
CA GLN A 21 -19.91 8.38 16.11
C GLN A 21 -18.89 7.35 15.61
N LYS A 22 -19.31 6.38 14.78
CA LYS A 22 -18.40 5.39 14.18
C LYS A 22 -17.44 6.04 13.19
N VAL A 23 -17.93 6.92 12.31
CA VAL A 23 -17.11 7.65 11.35
C VAL A 23 -16.10 8.55 12.05
N LYS A 24 -16.52 9.32 13.05
CA LYS A 24 -15.61 10.16 13.85
C LYS A 24 -14.53 9.34 14.54
N GLY A 25 -14.89 8.20 15.15
CA GLY A 25 -13.94 7.30 15.79
C GLY A 25 -12.94 6.69 14.80
N PHE A 26 -13.38 6.35 13.60
CA PHE A 26 -12.52 5.87 12.52
C PHE A 26 -11.57 6.97 12.04
N LEU A 27 -12.09 8.18 11.74
CA LEU A 27 -11.28 9.31 11.26
C LEU A 27 -10.17 9.70 12.23
N ILE A 28 -10.45 9.74 13.53
CA ILE A 28 -9.44 10.07 14.53
C ILE A 28 -8.36 8.99 14.58
N LYS A 29 -8.73 7.71 14.60
CA LYS A 29 -7.77 6.59 14.66
C LYS A 29 -6.96 6.47 13.37
N ALA A 30 -7.61 6.54 12.22
CA ALA A 30 -6.93 6.46 10.93
C ALA A 30 -6.03 7.69 10.71
N GLY A 31 -6.50 8.90 11.02
CA GLY A 31 -5.74 10.13 10.86
C GLY A 31 -4.48 10.16 11.74
N THR A 32 -4.57 9.77 13.01
CA THR A 32 -3.39 9.70 13.89
C THR A 32 -2.38 8.66 13.43
N LEU A 33 -2.85 7.49 12.96
CA LEU A 33 -1.98 6.43 12.45
C LEU A 33 -1.27 6.87 11.16
N ILE A 34 -2.02 7.47 10.22
CA ILE A 34 -1.47 7.97 8.95
C ILE A 34 -0.44 9.07 9.22
N LEU A 35 -0.75 10.02 10.12
CA LEU A 35 0.18 11.08 10.49
C LEU A 35 1.49 10.51 11.05
N LEU A 36 1.41 9.58 12.01
CA LEU A 36 2.58 8.98 12.63
C LEU A 36 3.42 8.21 11.61
N MET A 37 2.77 7.44 10.73
CA MET A 37 3.45 6.70 9.67
C MET A 37 4.06 7.62 8.61
N SER A 38 3.41 8.74 8.28
CA SER A 38 3.96 9.74 7.35
C SER A 38 5.22 10.40 7.91
N ILE A 39 5.23 10.73 9.20
CA ILE A 39 6.42 11.27 9.88
C ILE A 39 7.55 10.23 9.87
N LEU A 40 7.24 8.97 10.18
CA LEU A 40 8.22 7.88 10.15
C LEU A 40 8.82 7.69 8.76
N LEU A 41 7.98 7.67 7.72
CA LEU A 41 8.45 7.56 6.33
C LEU A 41 9.33 8.75 5.93
N TRP A 42 8.90 9.96 6.28
CA TRP A 42 9.69 11.16 6.01
C TRP A 42 11.08 11.07 6.64
N LEU A 43 11.17 10.60 7.88
CA LEU A 43 12.45 10.35 8.55
C LEU A 43 13.30 9.33 7.79
N LEU A 44 12.71 8.20 7.39
CA LEU A 44 13.43 7.15 6.68
C LEU A 44 13.87 7.57 5.26
N GLN A 45 13.14 8.49 4.63
CA GLN A 45 13.50 9.04 3.31
C GLN A 45 14.56 10.13 3.40
N SER A 46 14.54 10.93 4.47
CA SER A 46 15.41 12.11 4.61
C SER A 46 16.77 11.80 5.23
N PHE A 47 16.90 10.68 5.95
CA PHE A 47 18.11 10.36 6.69
C PHE A 47 18.75 9.04 6.26
N ASP A 48 20.08 9.02 6.25
CA ASP A 48 20.89 7.81 6.15
C ASP A 48 21.06 7.15 7.54
N PHE A 49 21.61 5.93 7.56
CA PHE A 49 21.96 5.20 8.82
C PHE A 49 22.90 5.97 9.73
N SER A 50 23.62 6.97 9.22
CA SER A 50 24.49 7.87 9.99
C SER A 50 23.77 9.14 10.48
N LEU A 51 22.45 9.23 10.31
CA LEU A 51 21.61 10.40 10.65
C LEU A 51 22.05 11.70 9.93
N HIS A 52 22.69 11.60 8.77
CA HIS A 52 22.92 12.73 7.89
C HIS A 52 21.72 12.88 6.92
N MET A 53 21.35 14.13 6.64
CA MET A 53 20.39 14.41 5.59
C MET A 53 20.98 14.02 4.24
N VAL A 54 20.26 13.20 3.48
CA VAL A 54 20.67 12.76 2.14
C VAL A 54 19.98 13.59 1.07
N GLU A 55 20.73 13.99 0.04
CA GLU A 55 20.20 14.68 -1.13
C GLU A 55 19.61 13.69 -2.15
N ASN A 56 20.15 12.46 -2.19
CA ASN A 56 19.66 11.39 -3.06
C ASN A 56 18.86 10.36 -2.25
N GLU A 57 17.63 10.14 -2.62
CA GLU A 57 16.73 9.19 -1.96
C GLU A 57 17.21 7.73 -2.04
N ALA A 58 18.09 7.40 -3.01
CA ALA A 58 18.71 6.09 -3.13
C ALA A 58 19.62 5.77 -1.93
N ASP A 59 20.26 6.80 -1.33
CA ASP A 59 21.18 6.67 -0.21
C ASP A 59 20.47 6.74 1.14
N SER A 60 19.17 6.98 1.14
CA SER A 60 18.34 7.01 2.35
C SER A 60 18.18 5.61 2.97
N MET A 61 17.82 5.58 4.26
CA MET A 61 17.46 4.32 4.94
C MET A 61 16.38 3.55 4.16
N LEU A 62 15.40 4.25 3.61
CA LEU A 62 14.32 3.65 2.85
C LEU A 62 14.79 3.12 1.49
N GLY A 63 15.69 3.84 0.81
CA GLY A 63 16.35 3.40 -0.42
C GLY A 63 17.18 2.12 -0.20
N ALA A 64 17.94 2.06 0.89
CA ALA A 64 18.71 0.88 1.28
C ALA A 64 17.79 -0.32 1.55
N LEU A 65 16.69 -0.14 2.30
CA LEU A 65 15.67 -1.19 2.51
C LEU A 65 15.04 -1.63 1.19
N GLY A 66 14.71 -0.68 0.31
CA GLY A 66 14.17 -0.97 -1.00
C GLY A 66 15.13 -1.80 -1.86
N SER A 67 16.42 -1.51 -1.84
CA SER A 67 17.43 -2.25 -2.59
C SER A 67 17.60 -3.69 -2.11
N VAL A 68 17.46 -3.96 -0.81
CA VAL A 68 17.48 -5.31 -0.23
C VAL A 68 16.24 -6.12 -0.63
N ILE A 69 15.09 -5.46 -0.72
CA ILE A 69 13.82 -6.10 -1.04
C ILE A 69 13.62 -6.26 -2.56
N ALA A 70 14.17 -5.34 -3.36
CA ALA A 70 14.02 -5.30 -4.82
C ALA A 70 14.31 -6.65 -5.54
N PRO A 71 15.30 -7.45 -5.16
CA PRO A 71 15.56 -8.74 -5.80
C PRO A 71 14.39 -9.72 -5.76
N ILE A 72 13.53 -9.64 -4.72
CA ILE A 72 12.34 -10.48 -4.59
C ILE A 72 11.33 -10.21 -5.72
N PHE A 73 11.30 -8.98 -6.23
CA PHE A 73 10.38 -8.56 -7.29
C PHE A 73 10.96 -8.69 -8.70
N LYS A 74 12.24 -9.09 -8.85
CA LYS A 74 12.83 -9.35 -10.18
C LYS A 74 12.03 -10.33 -11.05
N PRO A 75 11.53 -11.48 -10.51
CA PRO A 75 10.74 -12.41 -11.31
C PRO A 75 9.39 -11.85 -11.78
N LEU A 76 8.93 -10.76 -11.17
CA LEU A 76 7.67 -10.09 -11.48
C LEU A 76 7.87 -8.94 -12.49
N GLY A 77 9.13 -8.64 -12.87
CA GLY A 77 9.48 -7.63 -13.87
C GLY A 77 9.68 -6.21 -13.32
N PHE A 78 9.56 -5.98 -12.01
CA PHE A 78 9.76 -4.67 -11.38
C PHE A 78 10.74 -4.71 -10.18
N GLY A 79 11.84 -5.45 -10.35
CA GLY A 79 12.86 -5.67 -9.30
C GLY A 79 13.86 -4.51 -9.16
N PHE A 80 13.42 -3.26 -9.03
CA PHE A 80 14.24 -2.09 -8.78
C PHE A 80 13.82 -1.40 -7.47
N TRP A 81 14.76 -0.70 -6.85
CA TRP A 81 14.56 -0.15 -5.52
C TRP A 81 13.39 0.84 -5.43
N GLN A 82 13.14 1.64 -6.48
CA GLN A 82 12.04 2.60 -6.54
C GLN A 82 10.66 1.90 -6.43
N ALA A 83 10.49 0.77 -7.13
CA ALA A 83 9.26 -0.02 -7.03
C ALA A 83 9.09 -0.63 -5.64
N ALA A 84 10.17 -1.16 -5.06
CA ALA A 84 10.13 -1.72 -3.72
C ALA A 84 9.78 -0.67 -2.67
N VAL A 85 10.38 0.52 -2.74
CA VAL A 85 10.06 1.65 -1.86
C VAL A 85 8.62 2.11 -2.05
N ALA A 86 8.16 2.25 -3.30
CA ALA A 86 6.78 2.62 -3.59
C ALA A 86 5.78 1.61 -3.01
N LEU A 87 6.08 0.31 -3.07
CA LEU A 87 5.24 -0.72 -2.45
C LEU A 87 5.26 -0.65 -0.91
N LEU A 88 6.40 -0.35 -0.29
CA LEU A 88 6.50 -0.14 1.16
C LEU A 88 5.67 1.07 1.61
N THR A 89 5.78 2.19 0.89
CA THR A 89 4.95 3.39 1.18
C THR A 89 3.47 3.13 0.95
N GLY A 90 3.14 2.33 -0.07
CA GLY A 90 1.79 1.89 -0.38
C GLY A 90 1.13 1.00 0.69
N LEU A 91 1.91 0.41 1.61
CA LEU A 91 1.33 -0.28 2.78
C LEU A 91 0.60 0.69 3.73
N ILE A 92 0.98 1.96 3.75
CA ILE A 92 0.32 2.98 4.58
C ILE A 92 -0.98 3.39 3.90
N ALA A 93 -0.89 3.79 2.64
CA ALA A 93 -2.02 4.13 1.79
C ALA A 93 -1.64 3.82 0.34
N LYS A 94 -2.50 3.11 -0.38
CA LYS A 94 -2.20 2.67 -1.77
C LYS A 94 -1.95 3.84 -2.72
N GLU A 95 -2.54 4.98 -2.44
CA GLU A 95 -2.34 6.24 -3.19
C GLU A 95 -0.88 6.73 -3.11
N MET A 96 -0.16 6.40 -2.03
CA MET A 96 1.24 6.77 -1.85
C MET A 96 2.17 6.09 -2.86
N VAL A 97 1.78 4.95 -3.45
CA VAL A 97 2.55 4.29 -4.51
C VAL A 97 2.75 5.24 -5.71
N VAL A 98 1.66 5.85 -6.17
CA VAL A 98 1.71 6.78 -7.33
C VAL A 98 2.51 8.03 -6.96
N SER A 99 2.30 8.57 -5.76
CA SER A 99 3.05 9.75 -5.28
C SER A 99 4.56 9.47 -5.19
N SER A 100 4.95 8.32 -4.64
CA SER A 100 6.36 7.93 -4.55
C SER A 100 6.98 7.73 -5.94
N LEU A 101 6.28 7.05 -6.85
CA LEU A 101 6.77 6.89 -8.21
C LEU A 101 6.88 8.23 -8.95
N SER A 102 5.92 9.15 -8.75
CA SER A 102 6.00 10.47 -9.35
C SER A 102 7.21 11.28 -8.87
N MET A 103 7.59 11.11 -7.61
CA MET A 103 8.76 11.73 -7.02
C MET A 103 10.05 11.13 -7.58
N PHE A 104 10.21 9.82 -7.60
CA PHE A 104 11.39 9.13 -8.10
C PHE A 104 11.64 9.34 -9.60
N TYR A 105 10.57 9.44 -10.39
CA TYR A 105 10.65 9.60 -11.84
C TYR A 105 10.34 11.03 -12.31
N ALA A 106 10.19 11.98 -11.39
CA ALA A 106 9.99 13.41 -11.63
C ALA A 106 8.84 13.73 -12.60
N PHE A 107 7.74 12.99 -12.58
CA PHE A 107 6.54 13.33 -13.35
C PHE A 107 5.43 13.92 -12.47
N PRO A 108 4.69 14.96 -12.94
CA PRO A 108 3.61 15.54 -12.16
C PRO A 108 2.43 14.57 -12.02
N LEU A 109 1.71 14.61 -10.89
CA LEU A 109 0.53 13.76 -10.65
C LEU A 109 -0.60 13.98 -11.68
N THR A 110 -0.57 15.11 -12.40
CA THR A 110 -1.48 15.44 -13.50
C THR A 110 -0.98 14.94 -14.86
N ALA A 111 0.15 14.22 -14.90
CA ALA A 111 0.75 13.75 -16.15
C ALA A 111 -0.20 12.80 -16.89
N THR A 112 -0.22 12.92 -18.21
CA THR A 112 -0.92 11.97 -19.07
C THR A 112 -0.19 10.62 -19.11
N GLY A 113 -0.90 9.54 -19.44
CA GLY A 113 -0.30 8.19 -19.50
C GLY A 113 0.94 8.13 -20.40
N ALA A 114 1.00 8.88 -21.49
CA ALA A 114 2.16 8.95 -22.36
C ALA A 114 3.38 9.61 -21.70
N GLN A 115 3.17 10.66 -20.91
CA GLN A 115 4.24 11.34 -20.15
C GLN A 115 4.77 10.44 -19.03
N VAL A 116 3.89 9.73 -18.34
CA VAL A 116 4.27 8.74 -17.31
C VAL A 116 5.10 7.63 -17.94
N ALA A 117 4.67 7.07 -19.07
CA ALA A 117 5.39 6.01 -19.74
C ALA A 117 6.78 6.46 -20.24
N ALA A 118 6.91 7.71 -20.69
CA ALA A 118 8.20 8.28 -21.11
C ALA A 118 9.15 8.53 -19.92
N ALA A 119 8.61 8.93 -18.76
CA ALA A 119 9.40 9.21 -17.57
C ALA A 119 9.88 7.92 -16.87
N MET A 120 9.05 6.88 -16.85
CA MET A 120 9.34 5.62 -16.14
C MET A 120 10.32 4.73 -16.93
N THR A 121 11.57 5.18 -17.02
CA THR A 121 12.65 4.39 -17.64
C THR A 121 12.90 3.10 -16.84
N GLY A 122 12.86 1.95 -17.54
CA GLY A 122 13.01 0.63 -16.91
C GLY A 122 11.70 -0.13 -16.70
N PHE A 123 10.54 0.52 -16.78
CA PHE A 123 9.26 -0.17 -16.84
C PHE A 123 8.89 -0.53 -18.28
N THR A 124 8.65 -1.80 -18.51
CA THR A 124 7.93 -2.24 -19.71
C THR A 124 6.43 -2.17 -19.45
N PRO A 125 5.56 -2.06 -20.47
CA PRO A 125 4.11 -2.12 -20.27
C PRO A 125 3.66 -3.36 -19.50
N LEU A 126 4.34 -4.49 -19.72
CA LEU A 126 4.08 -5.74 -19.02
C LEU A 126 4.48 -5.69 -17.54
N SER A 127 5.65 -5.11 -17.22
CA SER A 127 6.09 -4.95 -15.84
C SER A 127 5.21 -3.98 -15.06
N ALA A 128 4.75 -2.91 -15.71
CA ALA A 128 3.80 -1.97 -15.12
C ALA A 128 2.45 -2.65 -14.84
N PHE A 129 1.95 -3.46 -15.77
CA PHE A 129 0.72 -4.23 -15.57
C PHE A 129 0.86 -5.26 -14.45
N SER A 130 1.98 -5.99 -14.41
CA SER A 130 2.30 -6.92 -13.33
C SER A 130 2.33 -6.23 -11.96
N MET A 131 2.96 -5.06 -11.88
CA MET A 131 2.99 -4.25 -10.66
C MET A 131 1.58 -3.77 -10.24
N LEU A 132 0.74 -3.36 -11.19
CA LEU A 132 -0.66 -2.99 -10.92
C LEU A 132 -1.45 -4.15 -10.33
N VAL A 133 -1.31 -5.36 -10.89
CA VAL A 133 -1.95 -6.57 -10.36
C VAL A 133 -1.48 -6.85 -8.94
N PHE A 134 -0.18 -6.70 -8.68
CA PHE A 134 0.37 -6.84 -7.33
C PHE A 134 -0.24 -5.83 -6.36
N ILE A 135 -0.29 -4.52 -6.73
CA ILE A 135 -0.84 -3.45 -5.89
C ILE A 135 -2.33 -3.67 -5.59
N LEU A 136 -3.08 -4.22 -6.53
CA LEU A 136 -4.50 -4.51 -6.31
C LEU A 136 -4.72 -5.63 -5.29
N LEU A 137 -3.91 -6.68 -5.35
CA LEU A 137 -4.10 -7.92 -4.59
C LEU A 137 -3.34 -7.96 -3.26
N TYR A 138 -2.24 -7.18 -3.11
CA TYR A 138 -1.44 -7.23 -1.90
C TYR A 138 -2.18 -6.64 -0.69
N VAL A 139 -1.57 -6.75 0.48
CA VAL A 139 -2.12 -6.38 1.79
C VAL A 139 -2.82 -5.01 1.77
N PRO A 140 -3.99 -4.88 2.36
CA PRO A 140 -4.66 -3.59 2.53
C PRO A 140 -3.82 -2.67 3.42
N CYS A 141 -4.13 -1.37 3.42
CA CYS A 141 -3.42 -0.38 4.22
C CYS A 141 -3.38 -0.74 5.72
N VAL A 142 -2.39 -0.21 6.44
CA VAL A 142 -2.18 -0.47 7.88
C VAL A 142 -3.45 -0.22 8.71
N ALA A 143 -4.27 0.77 8.34
CA ALA A 143 -5.55 1.04 9.00
C ALA A 143 -6.53 -0.14 8.87
N ALA A 144 -6.63 -0.73 7.68
CA ALA A 144 -7.49 -1.91 7.45
C ALA A 144 -6.94 -3.15 8.15
N VAL A 145 -5.61 -3.37 8.14
CA VAL A 145 -4.96 -4.46 8.88
C VAL A 145 -5.20 -4.32 10.38
N SER A 146 -5.13 -3.11 10.93
CA SER A 146 -5.39 -2.86 12.35
C SER A 146 -6.83 -3.19 12.74
N THR A 147 -7.79 -2.94 11.85
CA THR A 147 -9.19 -3.29 12.05
C THR A 147 -9.38 -4.81 11.96
N LEU A 148 -8.79 -5.44 10.93
CA LEU A 148 -8.81 -6.90 10.77
C LEU A 148 -8.24 -7.61 12.00
N ALA A 149 -7.12 -7.13 12.54
CA ALA A 149 -6.50 -7.70 13.75
C ALA A 149 -7.42 -7.65 14.98
N LYS A 150 -8.21 -6.58 15.11
CA LYS A 150 -9.19 -6.44 16.20
C LYS A 150 -10.37 -7.38 16.03
N GLU A 151 -10.91 -7.48 14.81
CA GLU A 151 -12.05 -8.36 14.52
C GLU A 151 -11.68 -9.84 14.65
N MET A 152 -10.50 -10.23 14.19
CA MET A 152 -10.02 -11.61 14.29
C MET A 152 -9.63 -12.02 15.72
N ASN A 153 -9.35 -11.06 16.60
CA ASN A 153 -8.92 -11.27 17.99
C ASN A 153 -7.84 -12.37 18.16
N SER A 154 -7.00 -12.52 17.13
CA SER A 154 -5.95 -13.54 17.08
C SER A 154 -4.81 -13.10 16.17
N THR A 155 -3.62 -12.88 16.76
CA THR A 155 -2.41 -12.50 16.02
C THR A 155 -2.01 -13.54 14.97
N LYS A 156 -2.19 -14.84 15.28
CA LYS A 156 -1.84 -15.93 14.36
C LYS A 156 -2.67 -15.88 13.08
N TRP A 157 -3.99 -15.72 13.20
CA TRP A 157 -4.89 -15.65 12.06
C TRP A 157 -4.71 -14.34 11.27
N THR A 158 -4.41 -13.24 11.94
CA THR A 158 -4.08 -11.97 11.27
C THR A 158 -2.82 -12.11 10.43
N LEU A 159 -1.73 -12.66 10.98
CA LEU A 159 -0.48 -12.90 10.25
C LEU A 159 -0.68 -13.89 9.09
N PHE A 160 -1.45 -14.95 9.30
CA PHE A 160 -1.80 -15.88 8.24
C PHE A 160 -2.54 -15.19 7.09
N SER A 161 -3.53 -14.34 7.40
CA SER A 161 -4.29 -13.59 6.40
C SER A 161 -3.39 -12.65 5.59
N ILE A 162 -2.47 -11.94 6.25
CA ILE A 162 -1.50 -11.06 5.59
C ILE A 162 -0.57 -11.87 4.67
N GLY A 163 0.00 -12.97 5.18
CA GLY A 163 0.88 -13.85 4.39
C GLY A 163 0.16 -14.47 3.20
N TRP A 164 -1.11 -14.87 3.38
CA TRP A 164 -1.93 -15.40 2.30
C TRP A 164 -2.17 -14.38 1.19
N GLN A 165 -2.55 -13.14 1.56
CA GLN A 165 -2.78 -12.06 0.61
C GLN A 165 -1.50 -11.71 -0.17
N LEU A 166 -0.36 -11.61 0.52
CA LEU A 166 0.94 -11.40 -0.12
C LEU A 166 1.30 -12.55 -1.07
N GLY A 167 1.06 -13.79 -0.66
CA GLY A 167 1.31 -14.97 -1.48
C GLY A 167 0.46 -14.98 -2.74
N VAL A 168 -0.85 -14.71 -2.62
CA VAL A 168 -1.76 -14.62 -3.78
C VAL A 168 -1.35 -13.48 -4.71
N ALA A 169 -1.04 -12.29 -4.17
CA ALA A 169 -0.59 -11.16 -4.97
C ALA A 169 0.70 -11.48 -5.73
N TYR A 170 1.67 -12.13 -5.07
CA TYR A 170 2.94 -12.50 -5.65
C TYR A 170 2.75 -13.52 -6.78
N VAL A 171 2.00 -14.62 -6.55
CA VAL A 171 1.73 -15.65 -7.55
C VAL A 171 0.96 -15.09 -8.74
N ALA A 172 -0.09 -14.28 -8.50
CA ALA A 172 -0.87 -13.69 -9.58
C ALA A 172 -0.01 -12.75 -10.45
N SER A 173 0.78 -11.88 -9.83
CA SER A 173 1.68 -10.97 -10.53
C SER A 173 2.78 -11.72 -11.29
N LEU A 174 3.34 -12.77 -10.69
CA LEU A 174 4.33 -13.63 -11.34
C LEU A 174 3.75 -14.33 -12.57
N LEU A 175 2.54 -14.88 -12.46
CA LEU A 175 1.87 -15.53 -13.60
C LEU A 175 1.62 -14.51 -14.72
N VAL A 176 1.14 -13.32 -14.41
CA VAL A 176 0.92 -12.25 -15.38
C VAL A 176 2.21 -11.89 -16.11
N TYR A 177 3.31 -11.72 -15.38
CA TYR A 177 4.58 -11.36 -15.99
C TYR A 177 5.19 -12.50 -16.81
N GLN A 178 5.24 -13.71 -16.27
CA GLN A 178 5.84 -14.86 -16.93
C GLN A 178 5.03 -15.29 -18.18
N VAL A 179 3.71 -15.36 -18.06
CA VAL A 179 2.85 -15.67 -19.22
C VAL A 179 2.91 -14.55 -20.25
N GLY A 180 2.83 -13.28 -19.80
CA GLY A 180 2.92 -12.15 -20.72
C GLY A 180 4.27 -12.07 -21.47
N SER A 181 5.37 -12.43 -20.83
CA SER A 181 6.70 -12.46 -21.45
C SER A 181 6.88 -13.56 -22.50
N LEU A 182 5.98 -14.57 -22.53
CA LEU A 182 5.99 -15.61 -23.58
C LEU A 182 5.27 -15.15 -24.86
N PHE A 183 4.40 -14.14 -24.76
CA PHE A 183 3.60 -13.64 -25.89
C PHE A 183 4.09 -12.30 -26.44
N LEU A 184 4.97 -11.59 -25.74
CA LEU A 184 5.56 -10.30 -26.10
C LEU A 184 7.04 -10.45 -26.40
#